data_41d73109ca0a4c9d57e5eb5f603bca52
#
_entry.id   41d73109ca0a4c9d57e5eb5f603bca52
#
_cell.length_a   1.000
_cell.length_b   1.000
_cell.length_c   1.000
_cell.angle_alpha   90.00
_cell.angle_beta   90.00
_cell.angle_gamma   90.00
#
_symmetry.space_group_name_H-M   'P 1'
#
loop_
_entity.id
_entity.type
_entity.pdbx_description
1 polymer ?
#
loop_
_entity_poly.entity_id
_entity_poly.type
_entity_poly.pdbx_seq_one_letter_code
_entity_poly.pdbx_strand_id
1 'polypeptide(L)'
;MCDVSYANNLFKGDLKKYHIKINPDDFDGFGFDVVLESTIAPYRPQDGIINAGDDFFAWFAAVPNGKVSGNLTFEGDTFNVSGEGYHDHNWGNIPLQKLFSSWVWFRGTVGEYTIIGYELNTADNRGGYSIPGIFIADQTGVIYENYGQNGIFTSNENLITDLYDSN
;
A
#
# COMPACT_ATOMS: atom_id res chain seq x y z
N MET A 1 14.27 4.78 9.94
CA MET A 1 13.86 6.19 9.74
C MET A 1 13.98 6.49 8.26
N CYS A 2 12.94 7.01 7.63
CA CYS A 2 12.97 7.51 6.26
C CYS A 2 13.22 9.03 6.34
N ASP A 3 14.14 9.56 5.54
CA ASP A 3 14.45 10.99 5.48
C ASP A 3 14.93 11.31 4.05
N VAL A 4 13.99 11.69 3.21
CA VAL A 4 14.23 11.98 1.79
C VAL A 4 13.78 13.41 1.53
N SER A 5 14.64 14.20 0.90
CA SER A 5 14.32 15.55 0.45
C SER A 5 14.88 15.79 -0.94
N TYR A 6 14.11 16.51 -1.75
CA TYR A 6 14.53 16.97 -3.06
C TYR A 6 13.95 18.36 -3.34
N ALA A 7 14.80 19.32 -3.63
CA ALA A 7 14.44 20.74 -3.69
C ALA A 7 13.70 21.16 -2.41
N ASN A 8 12.45 21.63 -2.53
CA ASN A 8 11.62 22.06 -1.41
C ASN A 8 10.61 20.96 -0.96
N ASN A 9 10.78 19.74 -1.48
CA ASN A 9 9.91 18.60 -1.19
C ASN A 9 10.52 17.71 -0.12
N LEU A 10 9.68 17.11 0.72
CA LEU A 10 10.09 16.31 1.87
C LEU A 10 9.23 15.06 2.01
N PHE A 11 9.87 13.95 2.32
CA PHE A 11 9.24 12.72 2.82
C PHE A 11 10.05 12.19 3.99
N LYS A 12 9.54 12.36 5.21
CA LYS A 12 10.27 12.01 6.42
C LYS A 12 9.38 11.29 7.43
N GLY A 13 9.86 10.16 7.98
CA GLY A 13 9.07 9.41 8.96
C GLY A 13 9.79 8.25 9.63
N ASP A 14 9.10 7.61 10.59
CA ASP A 14 9.63 6.60 11.50
C ASP A 14 8.72 5.38 11.71
N LEU A 15 7.84 5.08 10.77
CA LEU A 15 6.78 4.05 10.79
C LEU A 15 5.56 4.40 11.67
N LYS A 16 5.63 5.45 12.47
CA LYS A 16 4.52 5.93 13.28
C LYS A 16 3.95 7.23 12.73
N LYS A 17 4.84 8.08 12.28
CA LYS A 17 4.48 9.41 11.79
C LYS A 17 5.36 9.79 10.61
N TYR A 18 4.71 10.29 9.56
CA TYR A 18 5.37 10.81 8.37
C TYR A 18 4.97 12.26 8.16
N HIS A 19 5.94 13.10 7.89
CA HIS A 19 5.74 14.45 7.37
C HIS A 19 6.02 14.41 5.87
N ILE A 20 5.03 14.81 5.09
CA ILE A 20 5.08 14.76 3.63
C ILE A 20 4.75 16.15 3.11
N LYS A 21 5.69 16.73 2.37
CA LYS A 21 5.51 18.05 1.78
C LYS A 21 5.85 18.02 0.30
N ILE A 22 4.94 18.52 -0.50
CA ILE A 22 5.11 18.82 -1.92
C ILE A 22 4.94 20.33 -2.09
N ASN A 23 5.99 20.98 -2.61
CA ASN A 23 5.97 22.42 -2.84
C ASN A 23 5.16 22.75 -4.09
N PRO A 24 4.14 23.62 -4.01
CA PRO A 24 3.30 23.96 -5.16
C PRO A 24 4.06 24.60 -6.32
N ASP A 25 5.17 25.30 -6.05
CA ASP A 25 5.99 25.92 -7.11
C ASP A 25 6.68 24.89 -8.02
N ASP A 26 6.87 23.65 -7.53
CA ASP A 26 7.48 22.56 -8.27
C ASP A 26 6.46 21.73 -9.09
N PHE A 27 5.13 21.97 -8.89
CA PHE A 27 4.04 21.18 -9.46
C PHE A 27 2.84 22.03 -9.89
N ASP A 28 3.08 23.04 -10.71
CA ASP A 28 2.05 23.87 -11.35
C ASP A 28 0.97 24.41 -10.39
N GLY A 29 1.39 24.82 -9.20
CA GLY A 29 0.49 25.39 -8.19
C GLY A 29 -0.23 24.35 -7.31
N PHE A 30 0.02 23.04 -7.53
CA PHE A 30 -0.48 21.98 -6.67
C PHE A 30 0.57 21.58 -5.64
N GLY A 31 0.20 21.56 -4.36
CA GLY A 31 1.10 21.13 -3.30
C GLY A 31 0.34 20.71 -2.05
N PHE A 32 1.07 20.12 -1.12
CA PHE A 32 0.52 19.81 0.21
C PHE A 32 1.63 19.77 1.26
N ASP A 33 1.22 19.99 2.49
CA ASP A 33 2.04 19.86 3.69
C ASP A 33 1.21 19.12 4.73
N VAL A 34 1.43 17.82 4.85
CA VAL A 34 0.58 16.93 5.63
C VAL A 34 1.39 16.02 6.55
N VAL A 35 0.74 15.61 7.61
CA VAL A 35 1.21 14.57 8.52
C VAL A 35 0.34 13.34 8.36
N LEU A 36 0.97 12.18 8.16
CA LEU A 36 0.35 10.87 8.21
C LEU A 36 0.76 10.18 9.51
N GLU A 37 -0.21 9.91 10.39
CA GLU A 37 0.00 9.18 11.64
C GLU A 37 -0.60 7.79 11.56
N SER A 38 0.25 6.76 11.73
CA SER A 38 -0.17 5.37 11.68
C SER A 38 -1.11 5.03 12.82
N THR A 39 -2.22 4.36 12.52
CA THR A 39 -3.16 3.81 13.50
C THR A 39 -3.04 2.31 13.67
N ILE A 40 -2.35 1.65 12.74
CA ILE A 40 -2.15 0.20 12.68
C ILE A 40 -0.65 -0.08 12.62
N ALA A 41 -0.20 -1.14 13.30
CA ALA A 41 1.20 -1.57 13.23
C ALA A 41 1.63 -1.85 11.78
N PRO A 42 2.88 -1.55 11.42
CA PRO A 42 3.41 -1.87 10.09
C PRO A 42 3.27 -3.37 9.79
N TYR A 43 3.02 -3.68 8.51
CA TYR A 43 2.84 -5.05 8.04
C TYR A 43 3.82 -5.40 6.92
N ARG A 44 4.32 -6.60 6.96
CA ARG A 44 5.00 -7.25 5.85
C ARG A 44 4.68 -8.74 5.86
N PRO A 45 4.43 -9.36 4.70
CA PRO A 45 4.20 -10.80 4.65
C PRO A 45 5.51 -11.53 5.03
N GLN A 46 5.47 -12.35 6.10
CA GLN A 46 6.62 -13.06 6.65
C GLN A 46 7.84 -12.13 6.90
N ASP A 47 8.93 -12.32 6.15
CA ASP A 47 10.14 -11.48 6.18
C ASP A 47 10.08 -10.27 5.24
N GLY A 48 8.98 -10.15 4.48
CA GLY A 48 8.76 -9.10 3.47
C GLY A 48 9.29 -9.44 2.09
N ILE A 49 9.84 -10.65 1.88
CA ILE A 49 10.39 -11.10 0.61
C ILE A 49 9.49 -12.17 -0.01
N ILE A 50 9.05 -11.94 -1.22
CA ILE A 50 8.20 -12.82 -2.01
C ILE A 50 9.05 -13.35 -3.17
N ASN A 51 9.44 -14.62 -3.09
CA ASN A 51 10.30 -15.24 -4.11
C ASN A 51 9.46 -15.78 -5.26
N ALA A 52 9.96 -15.65 -6.49
CA ALA A 52 9.42 -16.22 -7.70
C ALA A 52 10.57 -16.73 -8.58
N GLY A 53 10.89 -18.02 -8.45
CA GLY A 53 12.10 -18.61 -9.03
C GLY A 53 13.36 -18.03 -8.37
N ASP A 54 14.31 -17.56 -9.19
CA ASP A 54 15.56 -16.95 -8.74
C ASP A 54 15.44 -15.45 -8.46
N ASP A 55 14.27 -14.88 -8.70
CA ASP A 55 14.01 -13.46 -8.51
C ASP A 55 13.06 -13.22 -7.33
N PHE A 56 13.02 -11.97 -6.88
CA PHE A 56 12.18 -11.61 -5.76
C PHE A 56 11.47 -10.25 -5.94
N PHE A 57 10.34 -10.15 -5.28
CA PHE A 57 9.63 -8.93 -4.96
C PHE A 57 9.58 -8.78 -3.44
N ALA A 58 9.81 -7.59 -2.96
CA ALA A 58 9.68 -7.28 -1.55
C ALA A 58 8.66 -6.18 -1.36
N TRP A 59 7.87 -6.32 -0.32
CA TRP A 59 6.80 -5.40 0.01
C TRP A 59 6.68 -5.18 1.51
N PHE A 60 6.47 -3.92 1.86
CA PHE A 60 6.32 -3.48 3.23
C PHE A 60 5.28 -2.37 3.31
N ALA A 61 4.13 -2.64 3.92
CA ALA A 61 3.13 -1.63 4.27
C ALA A 61 3.58 -0.93 5.56
N ALA A 62 4.29 0.17 5.40
CA ALA A 62 4.83 0.96 6.52
C ALA A 62 3.71 1.62 7.34
N VAL A 63 2.63 2.04 6.69
CA VAL A 63 1.40 2.54 7.30
C VAL A 63 0.22 1.84 6.65
N PRO A 64 -0.23 0.68 7.17
CA PRO A 64 -1.39 -0.03 6.64
C PRO A 64 -2.67 0.79 6.69
N ASN A 65 -2.82 1.60 7.72
CA ASN A 65 -3.84 2.64 7.87
C ASN A 65 -3.35 3.75 8.78
N GLY A 66 -3.69 4.98 8.47
CA GLY A 66 -3.31 6.14 9.25
C GLY A 66 -4.23 7.32 9.05
N LYS A 67 -4.13 8.29 9.94
CA LYS A 67 -4.82 9.56 9.85
C LYS A 67 -3.92 10.58 9.17
N VAL A 68 -4.49 11.30 8.23
CA VAL A 68 -3.83 12.42 7.54
C VAL A 68 -4.43 13.72 8.03
N SER A 69 -3.58 14.71 8.31
CA SER A 69 -3.99 16.08 8.58
C SER A 69 -2.95 17.07 8.08
N GLY A 70 -3.37 18.24 7.67
CA GLY A 70 -2.49 19.28 7.18
C GLY A 70 -3.16 20.20 6.17
N ASN A 71 -2.40 20.67 5.20
CA ASN A 71 -2.84 21.64 4.22
C ASN A 71 -2.65 21.10 2.79
N LEU A 72 -3.60 21.42 1.93
CA LEU A 72 -3.53 21.27 0.49
C LEU A 72 -3.49 22.66 -0.14
N THR A 73 -2.57 22.88 -1.08
CA THR A 73 -2.52 24.11 -1.88
C THR A 73 -2.88 23.79 -3.31
N PHE A 74 -3.78 24.57 -3.88
CA PHE A 74 -4.18 24.45 -5.27
C PHE A 74 -4.48 25.83 -5.85
N GLU A 75 -3.82 26.18 -6.97
CA GLU A 75 -3.96 27.47 -7.68
C GLU A 75 -3.83 28.71 -6.76
N GLY A 76 -2.96 28.64 -5.75
CA GLY A 76 -2.70 29.73 -4.80
C GLY A 76 -3.58 29.74 -3.55
N ASP A 77 -4.66 28.98 -3.54
CA ASP A 77 -5.52 28.81 -2.38
C ASP A 77 -5.02 27.66 -1.48
N THR A 78 -5.18 27.82 -0.17
CA THR A 78 -4.79 26.80 0.82
C THR A 78 -6.00 26.33 1.63
N PHE A 79 -6.16 25.00 1.70
CA PHE A 79 -7.25 24.33 2.37
C PHE A 79 -6.73 23.45 3.50
N ASN A 80 -7.33 23.51 4.68
CA ASN A 80 -7.11 22.53 5.72
C ASN A 80 -7.76 21.19 5.30
N VAL A 81 -7.00 20.10 5.38
CA VAL A 81 -7.47 18.77 5.01
C VAL A 81 -7.26 17.78 6.14
N SER A 82 -8.19 16.82 6.20
CA SER A 82 -8.06 15.64 7.05
C SER A 82 -8.66 14.43 6.35
N GLY A 83 -8.13 13.24 6.64
CA GLY A 83 -8.60 12.02 6.01
C GLY A 83 -7.82 10.80 6.45
N GLU A 84 -7.88 9.75 5.63
CA GLU A 84 -7.12 8.52 5.83
C GLU A 84 -5.97 8.42 4.82
N GLY A 85 -4.90 7.73 5.23
CA GLY A 85 -3.74 7.53 4.41
C GLY A 85 -3.17 6.13 4.52
N TYR A 86 -2.45 5.76 3.48
CA TYR A 86 -1.70 4.51 3.35
C TYR A 86 -0.31 4.83 2.82
N HIS A 87 0.67 4.08 3.30
CA HIS A 87 2.03 4.16 2.79
C HIS A 87 2.65 2.76 2.76
N ASP A 88 3.15 2.39 1.60
CA ASP A 88 3.96 1.20 1.43
C ASP A 88 5.26 1.49 0.67
N HIS A 89 6.13 0.49 0.64
CA HIS A 89 7.36 0.50 -0.13
C HIS A 89 7.57 -0.86 -0.80
N ASN A 90 7.86 -0.82 -2.08
CA ASN A 90 8.10 -2.01 -2.90
C ASN A 90 9.51 -1.94 -3.51
N TRP A 91 10.19 -3.08 -3.56
CA TRP A 91 11.45 -3.22 -4.28
C TRP A 91 11.65 -4.67 -4.76
N GLY A 92 12.61 -4.89 -5.62
CA GLY A 92 12.93 -6.20 -6.16
C GLY A 92 14.16 -6.15 -7.03
N ASN A 93 14.62 -7.29 -7.51
CA ASN A 93 15.79 -7.38 -8.39
C ASN A 93 15.43 -7.29 -9.88
N ILE A 94 14.14 -7.41 -10.23
CA ILE A 94 13.63 -7.21 -11.59
C ILE A 94 12.30 -6.42 -11.55
N PRO A 95 11.86 -5.84 -12.69
CA PRO A 95 10.56 -5.20 -12.78
C PRO A 95 9.42 -6.15 -12.43
N LEU A 96 8.42 -5.65 -11.68
CA LEU A 96 7.27 -6.41 -11.20
C LEU A 96 6.55 -7.19 -12.32
N GLN A 97 6.38 -6.58 -13.47
CA GLN A 97 5.70 -7.15 -14.65
C GLN A 97 6.46 -8.35 -15.28
N LYS A 98 7.73 -8.53 -14.93
CA LYS A 98 8.50 -9.71 -15.32
C LYS A 98 8.41 -10.83 -14.31
N LEU A 99 7.99 -10.51 -13.10
CA LEU A 99 7.87 -11.45 -11.99
C LEU A 99 6.48 -12.10 -11.96
N PHE A 100 5.46 -11.27 -12.12
CA PHE A 100 4.06 -11.68 -12.04
C PHE A 100 3.33 -11.47 -13.37
N SER A 101 2.52 -12.46 -13.76
CA SER A 101 1.62 -12.38 -14.90
C SER A 101 0.38 -11.55 -14.60
N SER A 102 -0.08 -11.60 -13.35
CA SER A 102 -1.21 -10.81 -12.86
C SER A 102 -1.16 -10.70 -11.34
N TRP A 103 -1.88 -9.72 -10.81
CA TRP A 103 -2.13 -9.63 -9.37
C TRP A 103 -3.45 -8.92 -9.10
N VAL A 104 -4.03 -9.27 -7.96
CA VAL A 104 -5.12 -8.53 -7.33
C VAL A 104 -4.61 -8.05 -5.98
N TRP A 105 -4.88 -6.80 -5.65
CA TRP A 105 -4.55 -6.23 -4.37
C TRP A 105 -5.70 -5.31 -3.93
N PHE A 106 -6.07 -5.39 -2.67
CA PHE A 106 -7.04 -4.48 -2.09
C PHE A 106 -6.66 -4.09 -0.66
N ARG A 107 -7.12 -2.93 -0.25
CA ARG A 107 -7.09 -2.44 1.10
C ARG A 107 -8.43 -1.80 1.43
N GLY A 108 -8.91 -2.00 2.65
CA GLY A 108 -10.14 -1.39 3.12
C GLY A 108 -10.24 -1.38 4.63
N THR A 109 -11.26 -0.69 5.13
CA THR A 109 -11.61 -0.65 6.54
C THR A 109 -13.06 -1.12 6.73
N VAL A 110 -13.29 -1.95 7.74
CA VAL A 110 -14.62 -2.41 8.14
C VAL A 110 -14.73 -2.26 9.65
N GLY A 111 -15.48 -1.25 10.09
CA GLY A 111 -15.50 -0.89 11.51
C GLY A 111 -14.12 -0.46 11.99
N GLU A 112 -13.60 -1.13 13.00
CA GLU A 112 -12.27 -0.87 13.56
C GLU A 112 -11.14 -1.64 12.84
N TYR A 113 -11.47 -2.57 11.96
CA TYR A 113 -10.52 -3.45 11.29
C TYR A 113 -9.98 -2.84 9.99
N THR A 114 -8.68 -2.90 9.83
CA THR A 114 -7.99 -2.68 8.55
C THR A 114 -7.71 -4.03 7.92
N ILE A 115 -8.10 -4.17 6.65
CA ILE A 115 -7.94 -5.40 5.88
C ILE A 115 -7.07 -5.10 4.67
N ILE A 116 -6.03 -5.91 4.47
CA ILE A 116 -5.26 -5.95 3.23
C ILE A 116 -5.32 -7.38 2.71
N GLY A 117 -5.65 -7.54 1.44
CA GLY A 117 -5.65 -8.83 0.78
C GLY A 117 -5.01 -8.72 -0.60
N TYR A 118 -4.37 -9.79 -1.01
CA TYR A 118 -3.73 -9.87 -2.32
C TYR A 118 -3.63 -11.31 -2.81
N GLU A 119 -3.51 -11.44 -4.11
CA GLU A 119 -3.11 -12.65 -4.81
C GLU A 119 -2.15 -12.25 -5.91
N LEU A 120 -0.94 -12.79 -5.89
CA LEU A 120 0.09 -12.57 -6.89
C LEU A 120 0.26 -13.85 -7.70
N ASN A 121 0.08 -13.80 -9.00
CA ASN A 121 0.27 -14.95 -9.89
C ASN A 121 1.62 -14.82 -10.58
N THR A 122 2.56 -15.71 -10.25
CA THR A 122 3.88 -15.70 -10.87
C THR A 122 3.78 -15.96 -12.37
N ALA A 123 4.70 -15.37 -13.14
CA ALA A 123 4.79 -15.63 -14.57
C ALA A 123 5.11 -17.13 -14.83
N ASP A 124 4.70 -17.68 -15.96
CA ASP A 124 4.89 -19.10 -16.30
C ASP A 124 6.36 -19.54 -16.21
N ASN A 125 7.27 -18.70 -16.69
CA ASN A 125 8.71 -18.93 -16.58
C ASN A 125 9.27 -18.76 -15.16
N ARG A 126 8.43 -18.47 -14.19
CA ARG A 126 8.71 -18.37 -12.74
C ARG A 126 7.94 -19.41 -11.94
N GLY A 127 7.32 -20.37 -12.62
CA GLY A 127 6.62 -21.49 -11.99
C GLY A 127 5.09 -21.44 -12.11
N GLY A 128 4.48 -20.32 -12.49
CA GLY A 128 3.04 -20.20 -12.77
C GLY A 128 2.15 -20.54 -11.57
N TYR A 129 2.52 -20.14 -10.37
CA TYR A 129 1.77 -20.41 -9.15
C TYR A 129 1.24 -19.12 -8.51
N SER A 130 0.16 -19.26 -7.72
CA SER A 130 -0.46 -18.18 -6.96
C SER A 130 0.17 -18.04 -5.58
N ILE A 131 0.32 -16.79 -5.12
CA ILE A 131 0.80 -16.41 -3.81
C ILE A 131 -0.27 -15.51 -3.17
N PRO A 132 -1.26 -16.09 -2.47
CA PRO A 132 -2.26 -15.32 -1.76
C PRO A 132 -1.73 -14.80 -0.43
N GLY A 133 -2.33 -13.70 0.04
CA GLY A 133 -2.08 -13.19 1.38
C GLY A 133 -3.24 -12.37 1.90
N ILE A 134 -3.40 -12.41 3.21
CA ILE A 134 -4.40 -11.62 3.93
C ILE A 134 -3.81 -11.12 5.25
N PHE A 135 -4.15 -9.89 5.59
CA PHE A 135 -3.82 -9.24 6.85
C PHE A 135 -5.06 -8.52 7.37
N ILE A 136 -5.40 -8.76 8.62
CA ILE A 136 -6.48 -8.10 9.35
C ILE A 136 -5.92 -7.62 10.68
N ALA A 137 -6.04 -6.33 10.95
CA ALA A 137 -5.56 -5.72 12.18
C ALA A 137 -6.47 -4.60 12.66
N ASP A 138 -6.40 -4.30 13.93
CA ASP A 138 -6.95 -3.12 14.57
C ASP A 138 -5.86 -2.35 15.33
N GLN A 139 -6.26 -1.34 16.11
CA GLN A 139 -5.33 -0.53 16.90
C GLN A 139 -4.64 -1.32 18.02
N THR A 140 -5.14 -2.50 18.38
CA THR A 140 -4.57 -3.37 19.44
C THR A 140 -3.53 -4.33 18.88
N GLY A 141 -3.55 -4.58 17.55
CA GLY A 141 -2.57 -5.43 16.87
C GLY A 141 -3.15 -6.23 15.71
N VAL A 142 -2.39 -7.24 15.30
CA VAL A 142 -2.79 -8.16 14.24
C VAL A 142 -3.82 -9.15 14.79
N ILE A 143 -4.98 -9.21 14.15
CA ILE A 143 -6.07 -10.13 14.48
C ILE A 143 -5.93 -11.43 13.70
N TYR A 144 -5.58 -11.31 12.43
CA TYR A 144 -5.36 -12.45 11.56
C TYR A 144 -4.39 -12.10 10.43
N GLU A 145 -3.48 -13.02 10.15
CA GLU A 145 -2.65 -12.97 8.96
C GLU A 145 -2.40 -14.36 8.41
N ASN A 146 -2.32 -14.48 7.11
CA ASN A 146 -1.93 -15.70 6.42
C ASN A 146 -1.26 -15.38 5.09
N TYR A 147 -0.41 -16.29 4.62
CA TYR A 147 0.43 -16.08 3.47
C TYR A 147 0.74 -17.40 2.74
N GLY A 148 0.76 -17.35 1.39
CA GLY A 148 1.16 -18.45 0.53
C GLY A 148 0.03 -19.44 0.25
N GLN A 149 0.34 -20.48 -0.54
CA GLN A 149 -0.65 -21.46 -1.04
C GLN A 149 -1.35 -22.28 0.07
N ASN A 150 -0.75 -22.37 1.25
CA ASN A 150 -1.37 -22.97 2.41
C ASN A 150 -2.24 -21.98 3.19
N GLY A 151 -2.20 -20.71 2.82
CA GLY A 151 -3.12 -19.71 3.28
C GLY A 151 -4.49 -19.99 2.72
N ILE A 152 -5.49 -19.68 3.49
CA ILE A 152 -6.87 -19.85 3.08
C ILE A 152 -7.16 -18.89 1.94
N PHE A 153 -7.12 -19.36 0.71
CA PHE A 153 -7.70 -18.59 -0.37
C PHE A 153 -8.46 -19.46 -1.34
N THR A 154 -9.73 -19.26 -1.39
CA THR A 154 -10.58 -19.70 -2.47
C THR A 154 -11.01 -18.46 -3.23
N SER A 155 -10.39 -18.15 -4.36
CA SER A 155 -11.01 -17.24 -5.30
C SER A 155 -12.18 -17.97 -5.93
N ASN A 156 -13.38 -17.62 -5.55
CA ASN A 156 -14.52 -17.88 -6.41
C ASN A 156 -14.52 -16.83 -7.52
N GLU A 157 -15.01 -17.22 -8.69
CA GLU A 157 -15.12 -16.38 -9.87
C GLU A 157 -15.53 -14.95 -9.50
N ASN A 158 -14.62 -14.02 -9.66
CA ASN A 158 -14.90 -12.62 -9.48
C ASN A 158 -15.75 -12.15 -10.64
N LEU A 159 -17.04 -12.11 -10.49
CA LEU A 159 -17.88 -11.25 -11.28
C LEU A 159 -17.52 -9.80 -10.92
N ILE A 160 -16.62 -9.22 -11.67
CA ILE A 160 -16.51 -7.76 -11.74
C ILE A 160 -17.73 -7.33 -12.56
N THR A 161 -18.82 -7.06 -11.90
CA THR A 161 -19.90 -6.30 -12.50
C THR A 161 -19.40 -4.88 -12.63
N ASP A 162 -19.21 -4.43 -13.85
CA ASP A 162 -18.99 -3.03 -14.13
C ASP A 162 -20.26 -2.28 -13.67
N LEU A 163 -20.11 -1.52 -12.58
CA LEU A 163 -21.20 -0.71 -12.01
C LEU A 163 -21.66 0.43 -12.94
N TYR A 164 -20.98 0.59 -14.07
CA TYR A 164 -21.25 1.63 -15.08
C TYR A 164 -21.92 1.09 -16.36
N ASP A 165 -22.07 -0.22 -16.50
CA ASP A 165 -22.83 -0.78 -17.61
C ASP A 165 -24.31 -0.98 -17.20
N SER A 166 -24.99 0.11 -17.00
CA SER A 166 -26.44 0.16 -16.87
C SER A 166 -27.05 0.50 -18.25
N ASN A 167 -27.17 -0.50 -19.11
CA ASN A 167 -28.10 -0.51 -20.22
C ASN A 167 -29.00 -1.73 -20.15
#